data_545e548921ede057036eaa932cd984ac
#
_entry.id   545e548921ede057036eaa932cd984ac
#
_cell.length_a   1.000
_cell.length_b   1.000
_cell.length_c   1.000
_cell.angle_alpha   90.00
_cell.angle_beta   90.00
_cell.angle_gamma   90.00
#
_symmetry.space_group_name_H-M   'P 1'
#
loop_
_entity.id
_entity.type
_entity.pdbx_description
1 polymer ?
#
loop_
_entity_poly.entity_id
_entity_poly.type
_entity_poly.pdbx_seq_one_letter_code
_entity_poly.pdbx_strand_id
1 'polypeptide(L)'
;MFDRDYWDLNRLFQINTLGAYFIIREKGAPPFEILEGEDLLEGEDNVMADQLVRFVRKSCREKYPASIRRIVYYAEELKRCFVYYTNCFYLPAKYIALLYKYRWKVELFFKWIKSHLRVKSFGGYSENAVRIQIYVAIITYCTIAILLKELNIRRSLNEVLRVIGNSLLTKDNIAELFSRPNAVPFESTIKHDDYTMQLELNI
;
A
#
# COMPACT_ATOMS: atom_id res chain seq x y z
N MET A 1 6.95 6.40 -3.71
CA MET A 1 7.32 5.23 -2.89
C MET A 1 7.59 4.07 -3.81
N PHE A 2 8.66 3.30 -3.51
CA PHE A 2 9.08 2.18 -4.35
C PHE A 2 9.16 0.89 -3.55
N ASP A 3 8.85 -0.24 -4.21
CA ASP A 3 9.14 -1.56 -3.63
C ASP A 3 10.66 -1.75 -3.52
N ARG A 4 11.09 -2.61 -2.57
CA ARG A 4 12.50 -2.96 -2.39
C ARG A 4 13.17 -3.52 -3.65
N ASP A 5 12.39 -4.11 -4.56
CA ASP A 5 12.92 -4.68 -5.81
C ASP A 5 13.34 -3.60 -6.82
N TYR A 6 12.91 -2.35 -6.61
CA TYR A 6 13.37 -1.19 -7.38
C TYR A 6 14.61 -0.51 -6.79
N TRP A 7 15.36 -1.20 -5.94
CA TRP A 7 16.60 -0.70 -5.35
C TRP A 7 17.68 -0.49 -6.42
N ASP A 8 17.74 0.71 -6.94
CA ASP A 8 18.75 1.17 -7.91
C ASP A 8 19.23 2.58 -7.54
N LEU A 9 20.47 2.67 -7.07
CA LEU A 9 21.06 3.91 -6.58
C LEU A 9 21.14 5.00 -7.67
N ASN A 10 21.40 4.65 -8.94
CA ASN A 10 21.41 5.61 -10.03
C ASN A 10 20.02 6.24 -10.23
N ARG A 11 18.98 5.40 -10.26
CA ARG A 11 17.59 5.86 -10.38
C ARG A 11 17.19 6.73 -9.21
N LEU A 12 17.53 6.34 -7.98
CA LEU A 12 17.25 7.13 -6.78
C LEU A 12 17.95 8.48 -6.82
N PHE A 13 19.19 8.52 -7.31
CA PHE A 13 19.92 9.78 -7.48
C PHE A 13 19.30 10.66 -8.57
N GLN A 14 18.86 10.11 -9.69
CA GLN A 14 18.12 10.85 -10.71
C GLN A 14 16.84 11.49 -10.15
N ILE A 15 16.07 10.76 -9.34
CA ILE A 15 14.87 11.29 -8.66
C ILE A 15 15.25 12.46 -7.74
N ASN A 16 16.33 12.30 -6.98
CA ASN A 16 16.85 13.36 -6.12
C ASN A 16 17.24 14.62 -6.90
N THR A 17 17.93 14.44 -8.03
CA THR A 17 18.38 15.55 -8.91
C THR A 17 17.20 16.29 -9.53
N LEU A 18 16.11 15.60 -9.79
CA LEU A 18 14.87 16.19 -10.31
C LEU A 18 14.05 16.92 -9.22
N GLY A 19 14.53 16.99 -7.98
CA GLY A 19 13.82 17.60 -6.87
C GLY A 19 12.61 16.82 -6.38
N ALA A 20 12.48 15.57 -6.80
CA ALA A 20 11.38 14.70 -6.34
C ALA A 20 11.82 13.87 -5.13
N TYR A 21 10.83 13.49 -4.31
CA TYR A 21 11.07 12.68 -3.11
C TYR A 21 10.83 11.20 -3.37
N PHE A 22 11.61 10.36 -2.70
CA PHE A 22 11.39 8.92 -2.69
C PHE A 22 11.45 8.35 -1.28
N ILE A 23 10.76 7.23 -1.09
CA ILE A 23 10.88 6.34 0.06
C ILE A 23 11.03 4.94 -0.49
N ILE A 24 12.07 4.22 -0.07
CA ILE A 24 12.33 2.84 -0.48
C ILE A 24 12.73 2.00 0.73
N ARG A 25 12.28 0.75 0.79
CA ARG A 25 12.70 -0.19 1.81
C ARG A 25 14.03 -0.82 1.43
N GLU A 26 14.88 -1.03 2.42
CA GLU A 26 16.19 -1.66 2.25
C GLU A 26 16.08 -3.05 1.61
N LYS A 27 17.01 -3.31 0.66
CA LYS A 27 17.25 -4.62 0.07
C LYS A 27 18.75 -4.91 0.11
N GLY A 28 19.26 -5.36 1.29
CA GLY A 28 20.68 -5.61 1.48
C GLY A 28 21.50 -4.32 1.43
N ALA A 29 21.76 -3.73 2.59
CA ALA A 29 22.43 -2.45 2.69
C ALA A 29 23.88 -2.53 2.18
N PRO A 30 24.28 -1.66 1.24
CA PRO A 30 25.69 -1.42 1.00
C PRO A 30 26.31 -0.78 2.26
N PRO A 31 27.59 -0.99 2.54
CA PRO A 31 28.28 -0.34 3.65
C PRO A 31 28.10 1.17 3.59
N PHE A 32 27.78 1.75 4.71
CA PHE A 32 27.59 3.20 4.88
C PHE A 32 28.35 3.72 6.10
N GLU A 33 28.63 5.01 6.11
CA GLU A 33 29.08 5.77 7.27
C GLU A 33 27.93 6.65 7.77
N ILE A 34 27.79 6.77 9.07
CA ILE A 34 26.84 7.68 9.70
C ILE A 34 27.48 9.07 9.77
N LEU A 35 26.82 10.06 9.20
CA LEU A 35 27.26 11.44 9.23
C LEU A 35 26.64 12.21 10.40
N GLU A 36 25.34 11.97 10.63
CA GLU A 36 24.55 12.59 11.69
C GLU A 36 23.48 11.61 12.19
N GLY A 37 23.03 11.79 13.42
CA GLY A 37 22.01 10.97 14.06
C GLY A 37 22.59 9.80 14.84
N GLU A 38 21.79 9.26 15.75
CA GLU A 38 22.15 8.15 16.63
C GLU A 38 21.09 7.05 16.58
N ASP A 39 21.45 5.85 17.04
CA ASP A 39 20.48 4.78 17.32
C ASP A 39 19.73 5.13 18.61
N LEU A 40 18.41 5.12 18.57
CA LEU A 40 17.55 5.40 19.71
C LEU A 40 17.28 4.09 20.45
N LEU A 41 17.77 3.96 21.68
CA LEU A 41 17.57 2.74 22.51
C LEU A 41 16.10 2.55 22.90
N GLU A 42 15.36 3.64 23.08
CA GLU A 42 13.91 3.68 23.29
C GLU A 42 13.35 4.78 22.38
N GLY A 43 13.08 4.41 21.14
CA GLY A 43 12.65 5.38 20.15
C GLY A 43 11.21 5.84 20.38
N GLU A 44 10.98 7.14 20.45
CA GLU A 44 9.63 7.69 20.37
C GLU A 44 8.94 7.22 19.08
N ASP A 45 7.67 6.86 19.19
CA ASP A 45 6.85 6.47 18.03
C ASP A 45 7.39 5.29 17.22
N ASN A 46 8.06 4.31 17.87
CA ASN A 46 8.62 3.12 17.21
C ASN A 46 9.77 3.41 16.21
N VAL A 47 10.33 4.59 16.21
CA VAL A 47 11.52 4.94 15.44
C VAL A 47 12.76 4.57 16.25
N MET A 48 13.52 3.58 15.76
CA MET A 48 14.71 3.06 16.43
C MET A 48 15.99 3.79 16.00
N ALA A 49 16.00 4.40 14.82
CA ALA A 49 17.08 5.23 14.33
C ALA A 49 16.61 6.19 13.25
N ASP A 50 17.19 7.39 13.24
CA ASP A 50 17.00 8.39 12.19
C ASP A 50 18.36 9.04 11.91
N GLN A 51 18.98 8.63 10.81
CA GLN A 51 20.39 8.88 10.54
C GLN A 51 20.58 9.49 9.16
N LEU A 52 21.49 10.43 9.06
CA LEU A 52 22.06 10.86 7.80
C LEU A 52 23.27 9.98 7.48
N VAL A 53 23.23 9.26 6.37
CA VAL A 53 24.27 8.30 5.99
C VAL A 53 24.84 8.58 4.61
N ARG A 54 26.07 8.11 4.37
CA ARG A 54 26.71 8.13 3.07
C ARG A 54 27.27 6.75 2.74
N PHE A 55 27.10 6.31 1.52
CA PHE A 55 27.65 5.00 1.08
C PHE A 55 29.18 5.06 1.00
N VAL A 56 29.84 4.06 1.60
CA VAL A 56 31.32 3.97 1.64
C VAL A 56 31.88 3.30 0.40
N ARG A 57 31.19 2.22 -0.09
CA ARG A 57 31.66 1.49 -1.26
C ARG A 57 31.72 2.38 -2.48
N LYS A 58 32.89 2.47 -3.14
CA LYS A 58 33.14 3.33 -4.31
C LYS A 58 32.05 3.22 -5.38
N SER A 59 31.68 1.99 -5.77
CA SER A 59 30.64 1.74 -6.79
C SER A 59 29.25 2.25 -6.40
N CYS A 60 28.93 2.30 -5.09
CA CYS A 60 27.66 2.85 -4.59
C CYS A 60 27.74 4.38 -4.49
N ARG A 61 28.87 4.92 -4.07
CA ARG A 61 29.12 6.35 -3.94
C ARG A 61 29.15 7.06 -5.31
N GLU A 62 29.65 6.40 -6.36
CA GLU A 62 29.57 6.91 -7.71
C GLU A 62 28.14 6.98 -8.24
N LYS A 63 27.29 6.02 -7.86
CA LYS A 63 25.88 5.97 -8.25
C LYS A 63 25.00 6.92 -7.45
N TYR A 64 25.28 7.13 -6.16
CA TYR A 64 24.58 8.04 -5.27
C TYR A 64 25.61 8.81 -4.44
N PRO A 65 26.14 9.94 -4.95
CA PRO A 65 27.21 10.69 -4.29
C PRO A 65 26.75 11.54 -3.11
N ALA A 66 25.45 11.83 -3.04
CA ALA A 66 24.87 12.61 -1.94
C ALA A 66 24.67 11.76 -0.67
N SER A 67 24.46 12.44 0.45
CA SER A 67 23.95 11.79 1.66
C SER A 67 22.49 11.42 1.51
N ILE A 68 22.06 10.40 2.26
CA ILE A 68 20.69 9.88 2.25
C ILE A 68 20.25 9.65 3.70
N ARG A 69 18.97 9.87 3.98
CA ARG A 69 18.38 9.62 5.28
C ARG A 69 18.01 8.15 5.40
N ARG A 70 18.48 7.50 6.47
CA ARG A 70 18.20 6.13 6.86
C ARG A 70 17.34 6.12 8.11
N ILE A 71 16.19 5.47 8.06
CA ILE A 71 15.25 5.38 9.17
C ILE A 71 15.05 3.91 9.51
N VAL A 72 15.22 3.55 10.78
CA VAL A 72 14.90 2.22 11.31
C VAL A 72 13.60 2.35 12.10
N TYR A 73 12.60 1.58 11.72
CA TYR A 73 11.28 1.61 12.32
C TYR A 73 10.89 0.22 12.81
N TYR A 74 10.46 0.10 14.06
CA TYR A 74 9.95 -1.13 14.63
C TYR A 74 8.45 -1.26 14.41
N ALA A 75 8.03 -2.25 13.65
CA ALA A 75 6.62 -2.55 13.43
C ALA A 75 6.13 -3.54 14.49
N GLU A 76 5.42 -3.05 15.51
CA GLU A 76 4.90 -3.85 16.63
C GLU A 76 4.03 -5.01 16.15
N GLU A 77 3.15 -4.77 15.18
CA GLU A 77 2.24 -5.76 14.61
C GLU A 77 2.97 -6.96 14.01
N LEU A 78 4.16 -6.71 13.45
CA LEU A 78 4.98 -7.72 12.79
C LEU A 78 6.18 -8.16 13.63
N LYS A 79 6.38 -7.54 14.80
CA LYS A 79 7.50 -7.78 15.74
C LYS A 79 8.86 -7.77 15.05
N ARG A 80 9.08 -6.81 14.14
CA ARG A 80 10.35 -6.68 13.41
C ARG A 80 10.66 -5.25 13.00
N CYS A 81 11.94 -4.96 12.80
CA CYS A 81 12.41 -3.69 12.26
C CYS A 81 12.36 -3.67 10.73
N PHE A 82 12.04 -2.49 10.21
CA PHE A 82 12.17 -2.14 8.80
C PHE A 82 13.12 -0.98 8.65
N VAL A 83 13.93 -1.02 7.61
CA VAL A 83 14.85 0.05 7.27
C VAL A 83 14.38 0.72 6.00
N TYR A 84 14.24 2.06 6.07
CA TYR A 84 13.84 2.89 4.94
C TYR A 84 14.94 3.88 4.59
N TYR A 85 15.10 4.12 3.30
CA TYR A 85 15.95 5.18 2.78
C TYR A 85 15.11 6.21 2.05
N THR A 86 15.42 7.50 2.28
CA THR A 86 14.68 8.61 1.68
C THR A 86 15.58 9.83 1.51
N ASN A 87 15.24 10.70 0.56
CA ASN A 87 15.79 12.04 0.44
C ASN A 87 14.85 13.13 1.02
N CYS A 88 13.82 12.71 1.73
CA CYS A 88 12.89 13.62 2.40
C CYS A 88 13.39 13.90 3.82
N PHE A 89 13.88 15.11 4.08
CA PHE A 89 14.41 15.55 5.38
C PHE A 89 13.41 16.39 6.20
N TYR A 90 12.34 16.86 5.59
CA TYR A 90 11.38 17.73 6.25
C TYR A 90 10.26 16.99 7.00
N LEU A 91 9.96 15.76 6.63
CA LEU A 91 8.95 14.95 7.33
C LEU A 91 9.57 14.20 8.51
N PRO A 92 8.89 14.14 9.67
CA PRO A 92 9.29 13.27 10.76
C PRO A 92 9.40 11.80 10.33
N ALA A 93 10.35 11.06 10.93
CA ALA A 93 10.63 9.67 10.59
C ALA A 93 9.41 8.74 10.66
N LYS A 94 8.56 8.93 11.67
CA LYS A 94 7.29 8.22 11.83
C LYS A 94 6.41 8.31 10.58
N TYR A 95 6.26 9.51 10.02
CA TYR A 95 5.42 9.69 8.83
C TYR A 95 6.03 9.05 7.59
N ILE A 96 7.36 8.99 7.47
CA ILE A 96 8.03 8.25 6.40
C ILE A 96 7.68 6.75 6.47
N ALA A 97 7.75 6.15 7.67
CA ALA A 97 7.37 4.76 7.90
C ALA A 97 5.88 4.50 7.61
N LEU A 98 4.98 5.38 8.08
CA LEU A 98 3.54 5.30 7.82
C LEU A 98 3.22 5.42 6.33
N LEU A 99 3.82 6.38 5.62
CA LEU A 99 3.66 6.51 4.18
C LEU A 99 4.06 5.22 3.46
N TYR A 100 5.18 4.61 3.86
CA TYR A 100 5.59 3.34 3.26
C TYR A 100 4.62 2.19 3.60
N LYS A 101 4.05 2.15 4.80
CA LYS A 101 3.00 1.19 5.18
C LYS A 101 1.79 1.30 4.23
N TYR A 102 1.39 2.52 3.85
CA TYR A 102 0.30 2.74 2.89
C TYR A 102 0.57 2.19 1.48
N ARG A 103 1.82 2.02 1.07
CA ARG A 103 2.15 1.36 -0.20
C ARG A 103 1.56 -0.05 -0.30
N TRP A 104 1.51 -0.78 0.84
CA TRP A 104 0.94 -2.11 0.89
C TRP A 104 -0.54 -2.16 0.48
N LYS A 105 -1.28 -1.07 0.67
CA LYS A 105 -2.68 -0.97 0.23
C LYS A 105 -2.83 -1.17 -1.29
N VAL A 106 -1.83 -0.82 -2.09
CA VAL A 106 -1.84 -1.05 -3.54
C VAL A 106 -1.80 -2.56 -3.85
N GLU A 107 -1.02 -3.32 -3.10
CA GLU A 107 -0.96 -4.78 -3.28
C GLU A 107 -2.28 -5.44 -2.86
N LEU A 108 -2.85 -5.01 -1.74
CA LEU A 108 -4.17 -5.46 -1.29
C LEU A 108 -5.26 -5.14 -2.30
N PHE A 109 -5.24 -3.94 -2.87
CA PHE A 109 -6.14 -3.52 -3.94
C PHE A 109 -6.06 -4.45 -5.15
N PHE A 110 -4.86 -4.73 -5.67
CA PHE A 110 -4.69 -5.65 -6.79
C PHE A 110 -5.05 -7.10 -6.43
N LYS A 111 -4.75 -7.54 -5.21
CA LYS A 111 -5.17 -8.86 -4.70
C LYS A 111 -6.69 -8.96 -4.71
N TRP A 112 -7.38 -7.93 -4.22
CA TRP A 112 -8.84 -7.88 -4.20
C TRP A 112 -9.44 -7.93 -5.61
N ILE A 113 -8.96 -7.08 -6.52
CA ILE A 113 -9.40 -7.06 -7.92
C ILE A 113 -9.26 -8.46 -8.56
N LYS A 114 -8.09 -9.08 -8.41
CA LYS A 114 -7.83 -10.41 -8.96
C LYS A 114 -8.73 -11.49 -8.39
N SER A 115 -9.11 -11.38 -7.11
CA SER A 115 -9.93 -12.37 -6.43
C SER A 115 -11.41 -12.25 -6.77
N HIS A 116 -11.94 -11.02 -6.88
CA HIS A 116 -13.37 -10.77 -6.92
C HIS A 116 -13.92 -10.36 -8.29
N LEU A 117 -13.09 -9.78 -9.15
CA LEU A 117 -13.53 -9.26 -10.44
C LEU A 117 -13.13 -10.15 -11.64
N ARG A 118 -12.82 -11.43 -11.38
CA ARG A 118 -12.49 -12.44 -12.40
C ARG A 118 -11.43 -11.99 -13.43
N VAL A 119 -10.52 -11.12 -13.05
CA VAL A 119 -9.43 -10.65 -13.93
C VAL A 119 -8.41 -11.77 -14.27
N LYS A 120 -8.57 -12.96 -13.68
CA LYS A 120 -7.72 -14.13 -13.95
C LYS A 120 -8.03 -14.82 -15.28
N SER A 121 -9.25 -14.64 -15.81
CA SER A 121 -9.66 -15.17 -17.11
C SER A 121 -10.15 -14.00 -17.97
N PHE A 122 -9.35 -13.64 -18.96
CA PHE A 122 -9.72 -12.56 -19.87
C PHE A 122 -10.76 -13.07 -20.87
N GLY A 123 -11.84 -12.32 -21.06
CA GLY A 123 -12.89 -12.63 -22.05
C GLY A 123 -12.44 -12.41 -23.49
N GLY A 124 -11.25 -11.85 -23.71
CA GLY A 124 -10.63 -11.66 -25.01
C GLY A 124 -9.12 -11.56 -24.86
N TYR A 125 -8.40 -11.98 -25.90
CA TYR A 125 -6.94 -12.02 -25.92
C TYR A 125 -6.30 -10.78 -26.56
N SER A 126 -7.08 -9.85 -27.12
CA SER A 126 -6.54 -8.61 -27.67
C SER A 126 -6.09 -7.67 -26.55
N GLU A 127 -5.06 -6.87 -26.80
CA GLU A 127 -4.55 -5.89 -25.83
C GLU A 127 -5.65 -4.93 -25.35
N ASN A 128 -6.54 -4.50 -26.25
CA ASN A 128 -7.67 -3.64 -25.90
C ASN A 128 -8.67 -4.35 -24.99
N ALA A 129 -8.99 -5.62 -25.24
CA ALA A 129 -9.91 -6.38 -24.38
C ALA A 129 -9.36 -6.51 -22.95
N VAL A 130 -8.07 -6.79 -22.82
CA VAL A 130 -7.39 -6.86 -21.52
C VAL A 130 -7.42 -5.52 -20.80
N ARG A 131 -7.08 -4.43 -21.50
CA ARG A 131 -7.11 -3.07 -20.94
C ARG A 131 -8.52 -2.67 -20.48
N ILE A 132 -9.54 -2.90 -21.31
CA ILE A 132 -10.94 -2.61 -20.97
C ILE A 132 -11.33 -3.37 -19.71
N GLN A 133 -11.04 -4.67 -19.64
CA GLN A 133 -11.39 -5.48 -18.47
C GLN A 133 -10.72 -4.98 -17.19
N ILE A 134 -9.46 -4.55 -17.25
CA ILE A 134 -8.74 -3.96 -16.11
C ILE A 134 -9.39 -2.61 -15.70
N TYR A 135 -9.70 -1.74 -16.66
CA TYR A 135 -10.34 -0.46 -16.36
C TYR A 135 -11.73 -0.63 -15.75
N VAL A 136 -12.54 -1.55 -16.29
CA VAL A 136 -13.86 -1.88 -15.73
C VAL A 136 -13.73 -2.38 -14.30
N ALA A 137 -12.74 -3.24 -14.02
CA ALA A 137 -12.48 -3.73 -12.67
C ALA A 137 -12.13 -2.60 -11.70
N ILE A 138 -11.26 -1.67 -12.11
CA ILE A 138 -10.89 -0.51 -11.30
C ILE A 138 -12.08 0.41 -11.07
N ILE A 139 -12.86 0.71 -12.11
CA ILE A 139 -14.05 1.56 -12.01
C ILE A 139 -15.06 0.92 -11.04
N THR A 140 -15.33 -0.38 -11.17
CA THR A 140 -16.25 -1.11 -10.28
C THR A 140 -15.80 -0.99 -8.83
N TYR A 141 -14.51 -1.23 -8.55
CA TYR A 141 -13.95 -1.08 -7.21
C TYR A 141 -14.17 0.33 -6.66
N CYS A 142 -13.77 1.35 -7.42
CA CYS A 142 -13.89 2.74 -7.00
C CYS A 142 -15.35 3.14 -6.76
N THR A 143 -16.26 2.73 -7.65
CA THR A 143 -17.70 3.03 -7.52
C THR A 143 -18.25 2.44 -6.23
N ILE A 144 -17.95 1.17 -5.93
CA ILE A 144 -18.42 0.52 -4.70
C ILE A 144 -17.79 1.18 -3.46
N ALA A 145 -16.51 1.52 -3.51
CA ALA A 145 -15.84 2.19 -2.40
C ALA A 145 -16.44 3.57 -2.10
N ILE A 146 -16.81 4.34 -3.13
CA ILE A 146 -17.50 5.62 -3.01
C ILE A 146 -18.89 5.42 -2.40
N LEU A 147 -19.68 4.47 -2.93
CA LEU A 147 -21.01 4.15 -2.40
C LEU A 147 -20.98 3.78 -0.93
N LEU A 148 -20.03 2.93 -0.52
CA LEU A 148 -19.85 2.55 0.88
C LEU A 148 -19.61 3.77 1.77
N LYS A 149 -18.76 4.69 1.31
CA LYS A 149 -18.40 5.90 2.04
C LYS A 149 -19.58 6.88 2.11
N GLU A 150 -20.25 7.17 1.00
CA GLU A 150 -21.35 8.14 0.93
C GLU A 150 -22.58 7.66 1.68
N LEU A 151 -22.92 6.39 1.57
CA LEU A 151 -24.08 5.81 2.25
C LEU A 151 -23.76 5.31 3.68
N ASN A 152 -22.53 5.52 4.15
CA ASN A 152 -22.05 5.07 5.47
C ASN A 152 -22.36 3.58 5.74
N ILE A 153 -22.19 2.72 4.73
CA ILE A 153 -22.49 1.31 4.79
C ILE A 153 -21.33 0.59 5.48
N ARG A 154 -21.59 0.01 6.67
CA ARG A 154 -20.61 -0.76 7.47
C ARG A 154 -20.59 -2.23 7.04
N ARG A 155 -20.34 -2.51 5.76
CA ARG A 155 -20.22 -3.87 5.21
C ARG A 155 -18.97 -3.99 4.38
N SER A 156 -18.50 -5.22 4.17
CA SER A 156 -17.34 -5.46 3.32
C SER A 156 -17.65 -5.15 1.84
N LEU A 157 -16.63 -4.71 1.10
CA LEU A 157 -16.72 -4.52 -0.35
C LEU A 157 -17.28 -5.76 -1.08
N ASN A 158 -16.93 -6.95 -0.60
CA ASN A 158 -17.38 -8.22 -1.17
C ASN A 158 -18.86 -8.49 -0.97
N GLU A 159 -19.37 -8.21 0.23
CA GLU A 159 -20.81 -8.33 0.51
C GLU A 159 -21.60 -7.37 -0.35
N VAL A 160 -21.14 -6.11 -0.45
CA VAL A 160 -21.79 -5.09 -1.25
C VAL A 160 -21.78 -5.47 -2.73
N LEU A 161 -20.63 -5.92 -3.27
CA LEU A 161 -20.53 -6.39 -4.65
C LEU A 161 -21.51 -7.53 -4.94
N ARG A 162 -21.63 -8.50 -4.01
CA ARG A 162 -22.54 -9.62 -4.14
C ARG A 162 -24.01 -9.19 -4.12
N VAL A 163 -24.38 -8.31 -3.18
CA VAL A 163 -25.75 -7.78 -3.08
C VAL A 163 -26.11 -7.00 -4.35
N ILE A 164 -25.26 -6.07 -4.77
CA ILE A 164 -25.48 -5.29 -6.00
C ILE A 164 -25.55 -6.20 -7.21
N GLY A 165 -24.65 -7.20 -7.33
CA GLY A 165 -24.64 -8.14 -8.45
C GLY A 165 -25.93 -8.96 -8.56
N ASN A 166 -26.53 -9.32 -7.43
CA ASN A 166 -27.80 -10.06 -7.40
C ASN A 166 -29.01 -9.13 -7.63
N SER A 167 -28.90 -7.86 -7.31
CA SER A 167 -29.98 -6.86 -7.41
C SER A 167 -29.86 -5.97 -8.64
N LEU A 168 -28.92 -6.23 -9.53
CA LEU A 168 -28.63 -5.36 -10.67
C LEU A 168 -29.83 -5.21 -11.63
N LEU A 169 -30.68 -6.24 -11.71
CA LEU A 169 -31.87 -6.29 -12.56
C LEU A 169 -33.13 -5.86 -11.81
N THR A 170 -33.06 -5.66 -10.51
CA THR A 170 -34.18 -5.16 -9.71
C THR A 170 -34.09 -3.62 -9.62
N LYS A 171 -35.26 -2.96 -9.60
CA LYS A 171 -35.34 -1.49 -9.46
C LYS A 171 -35.32 -1.05 -8.01
N ASP A 172 -34.68 -1.81 -7.14
CA ASP A 172 -34.61 -1.51 -5.72
C ASP A 172 -33.68 -0.32 -5.44
N ASN A 173 -34.02 0.51 -4.48
CA ASN A 173 -33.17 1.59 -4.03
C ASN A 173 -31.97 0.99 -3.28
N ILE A 174 -30.76 1.35 -3.71
CA ILE A 174 -29.51 0.85 -3.14
C ILE A 174 -29.45 1.10 -1.63
N ALA A 175 -29.89 2.28 -1.17
CA ALA A 175 -29.91 2.60 0.26
C ALA A 175 -30.83 1.66 1.06
N GLU A 176 -31.98 1.26 0.49
CA GLU A 176 -32.91 0.34 1.13
C GLU A 176 -32.37 -1.08 1.20
N LEU A 177 -31.65 -1.55 0.16
CA LEU A 177 -31.01 -2.87 0.16
C LEU A 177 -30.04 -3.08 1.33
N PHE A 178 -29.39 -2.00 1.78
CA PHE A 178 -28.44 -2.06 2.89
C PHE A 178 -29.01 -1.64 4.25
N SER A 179 -30.22 -1.05 4.28
CA SER A 179 -30.91 -0.64 5.51
C SER A 179 -31.67 -1.79 6.19
N ARG A 180 -31.95 -2.87 5.48
CA ARG A 180 -32.67 -4.03 6.06
C ARG A 180 -31.77 -4.77 7.03
N PRO A 181 -32.13 -4.88 8.34
CA PRO A 181 -31.45 -5.79 9.25
C PRO A 181 -31.77 -7.23 8.81
N ASN A 182 -30.74 -8.02 8.55
CA ASN A 182 -30.81 -9.45 8.28
C ASN A 182 -31.37 -9.91 6.91
N ALA A 183 -30.60 -9.73 5.87
CA ALA A 183 -30.51 -10.82 4.90
C ALA A 183 -29.58 -11.86 5.53
N VAL A 184 -30.14 -13.06 5.79
CA VAL A 184 -29.58 -14.26 6.42
C VAL A 184 -28.05 -14.35 6.34
N PRO A 185 -27.33 -14.62 7.44
CA PRO A 185 -25.92 -14.97 7.36
C PRO A 185 -25.82 -16.32 6.65
N PHE A 186 -25.46 -16.30 5.39
CA PHE A 186 -24.98 -17.50 4.74
C PHE A 186 -23.62 -17.80 5.40
N GLU A 187 -23.53 -18.90 6.14
CA GLU A 187 -22.28 -19.45 6.64
C GLU A 187 -21.31 -19.60 5.47
N SER A 188 -20.52 -18.58 5.25
CA SER A 188 -19.38 -18.68 4.35
C SER A 188 -18.19 -19.08 5.19
N THR A 189 -17.57 -20.18 4.84
CA THR A 189 -16.21 -20.56 5.22
C THR A 189 -15.26 -19.44 4.75
N ILE A 190 -15.27 -18.31 5.43
CA ILE A 190 -14.41 -17.18 5.14
C ILE A 190 -13.11 -17.43 5.88
N LYS A 191 -12.07 -17.71 5.10
CA LYS A 191 -10.70 -17.76 5.60
C LYS A 191 -10.34 -16.40 6.21
N HIS A 192 -9.65 -16.45 7.33
CA HIS A 192 -9.23 -15.37 8.23
C HIS A 192 -8.53 -14.14 7.57
N ASP A 193 -8.25 -14.19 6.27
CA ASP A 193 -7.55 -13.15 5.52
C ASP A 193 -8.41 -11.92 5.14
N ASP A 194 -9.75 -12.03 5.16
CA ASP A 194 -10.63 -10.93 4.72
C ASP A 194 -10.89 -9.87 5.82
N TYR A 195 -10.73 -10.24 7.11
CA TYR A 195 -10.95 -9.30 8.23
C TYR A 195 -9.86 -8.25 8.37
N THR A 196 -8.63 -8.59 8.02
CA THR A 196 -7.50 -7.66 8.09
C THR A 196 -7.66 -6.50 7.10
N MET A 197 -8.36 -6.72 5.99
CA MET A 197 -8.59 -5.71 4.97
C MET A 197 -9.62 -4.64 5.39
N GLN A 198 -10.60 -5.02 6.21
CA GLN A 198 -11.65 -4.10 6.68
C GLN A 198 -11.14 -3.11 7.74
N LEU A 199 -10.27 -3.56 8.64
CA LEU A 199 -9.71 -2.71 9.69
C LEU A 199 -8.77 -1.63 9.13
N GLU A 200 -8.19 -1.83 7.94
CA GLU A 200 -7.27 -0.89 7.31
C GLU A 200 -7.95 0.13 6.38
N LEU A 201 -9.20 -0.10 5.98
CA LEU A 201 -9.98 0.83 5.14
C LEU A 201 -10.81 1.84 5.95
N ASN A 202 -10.90 1.64 7.27
CA ASN A 202 -11.66 2.50 8.18
C ASN A 202 -10.80 3.63 8.80
N ILE A 203 -9.94 4.27 8.01
CA ILE A 203 -9.25 5.50 8.40
C ILE A 203 -9.74 6.66 7.53
#